data_6747839ff6f37043be2ceb9e71136891
#
_entry.id   6747839ff6f37043be2ceb9e71136891
#
_cell.length_a   1.000
_cell.length_b   1.000
_cell.length_c   1.000
_cell.angle_alpha   90.00
_cell.angle_beta   90.00
_cell.angle_gamma   90.00
#
_symmetry.space_group_name_H-M   'P 1'
#
loop_
_entity.id
_entity.type
_entity.pdbx_description
1 polymer ?
#
loop_
_entity_poly.entity_id
_entity_poly.type
_entity_poly.pdbx_seq_one_letter_code
_entity_poly.pdbx_strand_id
1 'polypeptide(L)'
;MRNWIILASIVVALVLLPLSGSNYLLRLATTVCMYAVLAQSWNFIGGLAGYPSFATAAFFGLGAYTSAIMLAQGASVPLAWAGAGVAATAFAALIGGGILHLRGHYFAIASLIVAEMLRELINGMPDFTGGGKGMNLPILRISVTAEAQFFYYSMLALAVLCTATAIVVHRNKLGFGLRCIQQNEDAASMLGVNAYTYKTAGFSLSALFVGIAGAIYASWVKYIEPPDVFDVLLAVKPMVMVLLGGLGTIFGPALGAVILLAFEELVWRNFLTIHAAALGVIIVVLILFLPNGILSTLRRWFPRREPVT
;
A
#
# COMPACT_ATOMS: atom_id res chain seq x y z
N MET A 1 17.25 -0.49 -17.77
CA MET A 1 18.40 -0.13 -16.94
C MET A 1 18.13 1.11 -16.08
N ARG A 2 17.67 2.23 -16.64
CA ARG A 2 17.50 3.49 -15.90
C ARG A 2 16.64 3.40 -14.63
N ASN A 3 15.50 2.72 -14.64
CA ASN A 3 14.65 2.60 -13.45
C ASN A 3 15.32 1.85 -12.29
N TRP A 4 16.19 0.89 -12.60
CA TRP A 4 16.97 0.17 -11.60
C TRP A 4 18.07 1.03 -11.00
N ILE A 5 18.71 1.90 -11.81
CA ILE A 5 19.73 2.84 -11.32
C ILE A 5 19.09 3.86 -10.37
N ILE A 6 17.92 4.40 -10.74
CA ILE A 6 17.18 5.34 -9.88
C ILE A 6 16.79 4.66 -8.56
N LEU A 7 16.25 3.44 -8.63
CA LEU A 7 15.92 2.68 -7.41
C LEU A 7 17.16 2.47 -6.53
N ALA A 8 18.27 2.03 -7.11
CA ALA A 8 19.52 1.81 -6.37
C ALA A 8 20.01 3.10 -5.69
N SER A 9 19.99 4.24 -6.38
CA SER A 9 20.40 5.53 -5.80
C SER A 9 19.53 5.96 -4.63
N ILE A 10 18.20 5.79 -4.75
CA ILE A 10 17.26 6.09 -3.67
C ILE A 10 17.49 5.16 -2.48
N VAL A 11 17.68 3.86 -2.73
CA VAL A 11 17.92 2.86 -1.67
C VAL A 11 19.19 3.18 -0.90
N VAL A 12 20.28 3.53 -1.60
CA VAL A 12 21.55 3.90 -0.92
C VAL A 12 21.33 5.11 0.00
N ALA A 13 20.64 6.14 -0.47
CA ALA A 13 20.33 7.31 0.35
C ALA A 13 19.47 6.97 1.58
N LEU A 14 18.46 6.10 1.43
CA LEU A 14 17.59 5.68 2.51
C LEU A 14 18.28 4.75 3.52
N VAL A 15 19.17 3.87 3.07
CA VAL A 15 19.94 2.98 3.94
C VAL A 15 20.87 3.77 4.89
N LEU A 16 21.34 4.93 4.47
CA LEU A 16 22.19 5.81 5.29
C LEU A 16 21.40 6.66 6.30
N LEU A 17 20.09 6.73 6.21
CA LEU A 17 19.23 7.55 7.06
C LEU A 17 19.35 7.23 8.57
N PRO A 18 19.48 5.97 9.04
CA PRO A 18 19.69 5.65 10.45
C PRO A 18 20.95 6.22 11.08
N LEU A 19 21.94 6.62 10.27
CA LEU A 19 23.15 7.28 10.77
C LEU A 19 22.86 8.68 11.37
N SER A 20 21.70 9.26 11.10
CA SER A 20 21.27 10.53 11.70
C SER A 20 21.00 10.46 13.21
N GLY A 21 20.89 9.25 13.78
CA GLY A 21 20.70 9.01 15.21
C GLY A 21 19.34 9.43 15.79
N SER A 22 18.42 9.98 14.99
CA SER A 22 17.11 10.46 15.45
C SER A 22 16.04 9.38 15.34
N ASN A 23 15.55 8.88 16.48
CA ASN A 23 14.45 7.93 16.55
C ASN A 23 13.14 8.48 15.94
N TYR A 24 12.93 9.78 16.02
CA TYR A 24 11.78 10.43 15.39
C TYR A 24 11.83 10.33 13.87
N LEU A 25 12.98 10.66 13.26
CA LEU A 25 13.17 10.54 11.81
C LEU A 25 13.02 9.10 11.33
N LEU A 26 13.50 8.13 12.11
CA LEU A 26 13.32 6.71 11.79
C LEU A 26 11.85 6.30 11.80
N ARG A 27 11.08 6.72 12.80
CA ARG A 27 9.62 6.45 12.84
C ARG A 27 8.88 7.09 11.67
N LEU A 28 9.17 8.35 11.38
CA LEU A 28 8.59 9.05 10.24
C LEU A 28 8.93 8.34 8.91
N ALA A 29 10.20 7.99 8.72
CA ALA A 29 10.64 7.28 7.53
C ALA A 29 10.04 5.87 7.41
N THR A 30 9.83 5.15 8.53
CA THR A 30 9.11 3.87 8.56
C THR A 30 7.67 4.04 8.09
N THR A 31 6.97 5.07 8.57
CA THR A 31 5.61 5.41 8.14
C THR A 31 5.57 5.77 6.66
N VAL A 32 6.54 6.55 6.16
CA VAL A 32 6.65 6.88 4.73
C VAL A 32 6.86 5.63 3.89
N CYS A 33 7.74 4.72 4.30
CA CYS A 33 7.96 3.45 3.61
C CYS A 33 6.69 2.58 3.61
N MET A 34 5.97 2.51 4.74
CA MET A 34 4.70 1.79 4.85
C MET A 34 3.69 2.32 3.83
N TYR A 35 3.43 3.62 3.84
CA TYR A 35 2.47 4.21 2.90
C TYR A 35 2.94 4.16 1.45
N ALA A 36 4.25 4.19 1.20
CA ALA A 36 4.80 3.95 -0.14
C ALA A 36 4.50 2.52 -0.63
N VAL A 37 4.57 1.50 0.26
CA VAL A 37 4.14 0.13 -0.04
C VAL A 37 2.65 0.08 -0.33
N LEU A 38 1.81 0.67 0.53
CA LEU A 38 0.36 0.68 0.36
C LEU A 38 -0.04 1.37 -0.96
N ALA A 39 0.54 2.53 -1.25
CA ALA A 39 0.29 3.28 -2.48
C ALA A 39 0.75 2.50 -3.72
N GLN A 40 1.97 1.92 -3.69
CA GLN A 40 2.47 1.13 -4.80
C GLN A 40 1.65 -0.14 -5.03
N SER A 41 1.19 -0.78 -3.95
CA SER A 41 0.32 -1.95 -4.01
C SER A 41 -1.06 -1.61 -4.59
N TRP A 42 -1.65 -0.52 -4.15
CA TRP A 42 -2.89 0.00 -4.71
C TRP A 42 -2.76 0.30 -6.21
N ASN A 43 -1.60 0.81 -6.63
CA ASN A 43 -1.31 1.15 -8.03
C ASN A 43 -1.34 -0.06 -8.98
N PHE A 44 -1.14 -1.31 -8.49
CA PHE A 44 -1.25 -2.52 -9.33
C PHE A 44 -2.66 -2.70 -9.89
N ILE A 45 -3.70 -2.42 -9.10
CA ILE A 45 -5.09 -2.60 -9.54
C ILE A 45 -5.74 -1.24 -9.88
N GLY A 46 -5.58 -0.23 -9.05
CA GLY A 46 -6.15 1.10 -9.27
C GLY A 46 -5.46 1.86 -10.40
N GLY A 47 -4.13 1.86 -10.40
CA GLY A 47 -3.34 2.61 -11.36
C GLY A 47 -3.15 1.93 -12.72
N LEU A 48 -2.94 0.60 -12.75
CA LEU A 48 -2.69 -0.13 -13.99
C LEU A 48 -3.95 -0.67 -14.65
N ALA A 49 -4.95 -1.10 -13.87
CA ALA A 49 -6.20 -1.65 -14.42
C ALA A 49 -7.37 -0.66 -14.37
N GLY A 50 -7.23 0.48 -13.67
CA GLY A 50 -8.29 1.47 -13.55
C GLY A 50 -9.42 1.07 -12.60
N TYR A 51 -9.21 0.11 -11.71
CA TYR A 51 -10.18 -0.39 -10.76
C TYR A 51 -9.92 0.21 -9.36
N PRO A 52 -10.67 1.24 -8.92
CA PRO A 52 -10.47 1.86 -7.61
C PRO A 52 -10.89 0.87 -6.52
N SER A 53 -9.90 0.36 -5.76
CA SER A 53 -10.10 -0.62 -4.70
C SER A 53 -9.99 0.03 -3.32
N PHE A 54 -10.97 -0.23 -2.45
CA PHE A 54 -10.91 0.10 -1.03
C PHE A 54 -10.52 -1.11 -0.16
N ALA A 55 -10.21 -2.26 -0.77
CA ALA A 55 -9.81 -3.47 -0.05
C ALA A 55 -8.40 -3.38 0.59
N THR A 56 -7.67 -2.30 0.40
CA THR A 56 -6.35 -2.09 1.03
C THR A 56 -6.43 -2.23 2.55
N ALA A 57 -7.43 -1.63 3.20
CA ALA A 57 -7.66 -1.78 4.63
C ALA A 57 -7.96 -3.25 5.02
N ALA A 58 -8.75 -3.96 4.20
CA ALA A 58 -9.02 -5.38 4.40
C ALA A 58 -7.75 -6.23 4.43
N PHE A 59 -6.88 -6.06 3.45
CA PHE A 59 -5.62 -6.82 3.36
C PHE A 59 -4.63 -6.44 4.45
N PHE A 60 -4.58 -5.16 4.82
CA PHE A 60 -3.73 -4.66 5.89
C PHE A 60 -4.15 -5.27 7.23
N GLY A 61 -5.42 -5.18 7.58
CA GLY A 61 -5.97 -5.73 8.82
C GLY A 61 -5.85 -7.26 8.86
N LEU A 62 -6.18 -7.96 7.77
CA LEU A 62 -6.01 -9.41 7.70
C LEU A 62 -4.55 -9.81 7.91
N GLY A 63 -3.61 -9.11 7.30
CA GLY A 63 -2.18 -9.35 7.50
C GLY A 63 -1.73 -9.10 8.93
N ALA A 64 -2.19 -7.99 9.54
CA ALA A 64 -1.90 -7.64 10.93
C ALA A 64 -2.39 -8.73 11.90
N TYR A 65 -3.65 -9.14 11.80
CA TYR A 65 -4.22 -10.17 12.66
C TYR A 65 -3.64 -11.56 12.42
N THR A 66 -3.40 -11.96 11.16
CA THR A 66 -2.72 -13.23 10.85
C THR A 66 -1.35 -13.29 11.51
N SER A 67 -0.56 -12.23 11.40
CA SER A 67 0.75 -12.15 12.04
C SER A 67 0.63 -12.19 13.57
N ALA A 68 -0.31 -11.45 14.15
CA ALA A 68 -0.53 -11.42 15.60
C ALA A 68 -0.87 -12.81 16.16
N ILE A 69 -1.77 -13.54 15.50
CA ILE A 69 -2.16 -14.90 15.89
C ILE A 69 -0.98 -15.86 15.76
N MET A 70 -0.22 -15.82 14.66
CA MET A 70 0.95 -16.67 14.48
C MET A 70 2.04 -16.41 15.54
N LEU A 71 2.30 -15.14 15.85
CA LEU A 71 3.26 -14.76 16.90
C LEU A 71 2.78 -15.19 18.30
N ALA A 72 1.49 -15.09 18.59
CA ALA A 72 0.92 -15.59 19.85
C ALA A 72 1.07 -17.12 20.00
N GLN A 73 1.07 -17.84 18.88
CA GLN A 73 1.34 -19.29 18.84
C GLN A 73 2.83 -19.66 18.87
N GLY A 74 3.73 -18.68 19.00
CA GLY A 74 5.18 -18.91 19.08
C GLY A 74 5.90 -19.01 17.74
N ALA A 75 5.27 -18.63 16.63
CA ALA A 75 5.93 -18.60 15.33
C ALA A 75 7.05 -17.52 15.32
N SER A 76 8.09 -17.74 14.51
CA SER A 76 9.12 -16.72 14.30
C SER A 76 8.58 -15.51 13.52
N VAL A 77 9.13 -14.33 13.78
CA VAL A 77 8.69 -13.07 13.14
C VAL A 77 8.69 -13.14 11.61
N PRO A 78 9.75 -13.63 10.93
CA PRO A 78 9.73 -13.74 9.47
C PRO A 78 8.65 -14.69 8.94
N LEU A 79 8.40 -15.80 9.66
CA LEU A 79 7.37 -16.78 9.29
C LEU A 79 5.97 -16.18 9.43
N ALA A 80 5.73 -15.39 10.50
CA ALA A 80 4.45 -14.72 10.71
C ALA A 80 4.17 -13.67 9.61
N TRP A 81 5.19 -12.91 9.20
CA TRP A 81 5.07 -11.95 8.10
C TRP A 81 4.83 -12.61 6.75
N ALA A 82 5.55 -13.70 6.46
CA ALA A 82 5.32 -14.49 5.25
C ALA A 82 3.92 -15.11 5.22
N GLY A 83 3.48 -15.70 6.35
CA GLY A 83 2.14 -16.24 6.52
C GLY A 83 1.04 -15.22 6.31
N ALA A 84 1.24 -13.99 6.82
CA ALA A 84 0.32 -12.87 6.62
C ALA A 84 0.19 -12.49 5.13
N GLY A 85 1.31 -12.45 4.41
CA GLY A 85 1.31 -12.21 2.97
C GLY A 85 0.58 -13.29 2.18
N VAL A 86 0.80 -14.57 2.53
CA VAL A 86 0.11 -15.71 1.90
C VAL A 86 -1.39 -15.67 2.20
N ALA A 87 -1.78 -15.43 3.45
CA ALA A 87 -3.18 -15.35 3.85
C ALA A 87 -3.92 -14.21 3.11
N ALA A 88 -3.31 -13.02 3.06
CA ALA A 88 -3.88 -11.88 2.33
C ALA A 88 -4.01 -12.18 0.83
N THR A 89 -3.01 -12.82 0.22
CA THR A 89 -3.02 -13.20 -1.20
C THR A 89 -4.10 -14.24 -1.50
N ALA A 90 -4.21 -15.27 -0.67
CA ALA A 90 -5.23 -16.31 -0.81
C ALA A 90 -6.64 -15.74 -0.65
N PHE A 91 -6.84 -14.87 0.33
CA PHE A 91 -8.10 -14.17 0.55
C PHE A 91 -8.44 -13.26 -0.65
N ALA A 92 -7.48 -12.51 -1.18
CA ALA A 92 -7.69 -11.68 -2.36
C ALA A 92 -8.06 -12.50 -3.60
N ALA A 93 -7.44 -13.66 -3.81
CA ALA A 93 -7.76 -14.55 -4.91
C ALA A 93 -9.19 -15.12 -4.78
N LEU A 94 -9.58 -15.50 -3.56
CA LEU A 94 -10.92 -16.03 -3.26
C LEU A 94 -12.00 -14.98 -3.45
N ILE A 95 -11.85 -13.81 -2.82
CA ILE A 95 -12.83 -12.71 -2.93
C ILE A 95 -12.82 -12.10 -4.33
N GLY A 96 -11.64 -12.05 -4.97
CA GLY A 96 -11.51 -11.60 -6.34
C GLY A 96 -12.45 -12.34 -7.28
N GLY A 97 -12.66 -13.66 -7.06
CA GLY A 97 -13.63 -14.46 -7.77
C GLY A 97 -15.06 -13.90 -7.72
N GLY A 98 -15.44 -13.34 -6.58
CA GLY A 98 -16.77 -12.77 -6.34
C GLY A 98 -16.93 -11.33 -6.80
N ILE A 99 -15.92 -10.46 -6.67
CA ILE A 99 -16.09 -9.01 -6.85
C ILE A 99 -15.46 -8.44 -8.12
N LEU A 100 -14.47 -9.13 -8.74
CA LEU A 100 -13.76 -8.59 -9.92
C LEU A 100 -14.54 -8.63 -11.23
N HIS A 101 -15.73 -9.25 -11.24
CA HIS A 101 -16.68 -9.13 -12.36
C HIS A 101 -17.46 -7.80 -12.33
N LEU A 102 -17.52 -7.13 -11.16
CA LEU A 102 -18.10 -5.81 -11.03
C LEU A 102 -17.19 -4.76 -11.67
N ARG A 103 -17.78 -3.73 -12.27
CA ARG A 103 -17.05 -2.67 -12.97
C ARG A 103 -17.25 -1.32 -12.29
N GLY A 104 -16.26 -0.43 -12.40
CA GLY A 104 -16.36 0.96 -11.96
C GLY A 104 -16.72 1.11 -10.48
N HIS A 105 -17.74 1.91 -10.19
CA HIS A 105 -18.16 2.24 -8.82
C HIS A 105 -18.68 1.04 -8.02
N TYR A 106 -19.29 0.05 -8.69
CA TYR A 106 -19.77 -1.15 -8.01
C TYR A 106 -18.63 -1.98 -7.42
N PHE A 107 -17.50 -2.06 -8.11
CA PHE A 107 -16.30 -2.70 -7.57
C PHE A 107 -15.74 -1.93 -6.35
N ALA A 108 -15.72 -0.60 -6.41
CA ALA A 108 -15.29 0.23 -5.30
C ALA A 108 -16.12 -0.02 -4.03
N ILE A 109 -17.46 0.00 -4.16
CA ILE A 109 -18.38 -0.25 -3.05
C ILE A 109 -18.21 -1.68 -2.52
N ALA A 110 -18.15 -2.68 -3.40
CA ALA A 110 -17.97 -4.08 -3.01
C ALA A 110 -16.65 -4.27 -2.24
N SER A 111 -15.57 -3.64 -2.68
CA SER A 111 -14.26 -3.71 -2.00
C SER A 111 -14.26 -3.04 -0.62
N LEU A 112 -15.05 -1.98 -0.43
CA LEU A 112 -15.26 -1.35 0.87
C LEU A 112 -16.06 -2.27 1.82
N ILE A 113 -17.13 -2.89 1.32
CA ILE A 113 -17.94 -3.84 2.08
C ILE A 113 -17.09 -5.03 2.57
N VAL A 114 -16.15 -5.50 1.74
CA VAL A 114 -15.22 -6.57 2.13
C VAL A 114 -14.37 -6.16 3.33
N ALA A 115 -13.91 -4.91 3.40
CA ALA A 115 -13.13 -4.42 4.54
C ALA A 115 -13.97 -4.38 5.82
N GLU A 116 -15.19 -3.87 5.75
CA GLU A 116 -16.12 -3.84 6.88
C GLU A 116 -16.54 -5.25 7.31
N MET A 117 -16.79 -6.15 6.35
CA MET A 117 -17.11 -7.55 6.64
C MET A 117 -15.99 -8.23 7.44
N LEU A 118 -14.72 -8.04 7.05
CA LEU A 118 -13.58 -8.59 7.79
C LEU A 118 -13.45 -7.97 9.18
N ARG A 119 -13.66 -6.65 9.30
CA ARG A 119 -13.63 -5.96 10.59
C ARG A 119 -14.66 -6.55 11.55
N GLU A 120 -15.91 -6.72 11.09
CA GLU A 120 -16.97 -7.30 11.91
C GLU A 120 -16.74 -8.78 12.22
N LEU A 121 -16.20 -9.54 11.26
CA LEU A 121 -15.85 -10.94 11.49
C LEU A 121 -14.78 -11.08 12.59
N ILE A 122 -13.76 -10.22 12.59
CA ILE A 122 -12.71 -10.21 13.62
C ILE A 122 -13.28 -9.77 14.97
N ASN A 123 -14.16 -8.76 15.00
CA ASN A 123 -14.87 -8.35 16.21
C ASN A 123 -15.72 -9.47 16.82
N GLY A 124 -16.33 -10.30 15.97
CA GLY A 124 -17.21 -11.40 16.37
C GLY A 124 -16.48 -12.67 16.86
N MET A 125 -15.13 -12.71 16.79
CA MET A 125 -14.32 -13.90 17.17
C MET A 125 -13.38 -13.61 18.36
N PRO A 126 -13.89 -13.22 19.55
CA PRO A 126 -13.05 -12.76 20.66
C PRO A 126 -12.05 -13.82 21.16
N ASP A 127 -12.35 -15.09 21.05
CA ASP A 127 -11.46 -16.17 21.51
C ASP A 127 -10.16 -16.29 20.69
N PHE A 128 -10.19 -15.89 19.42
CA PHE A 128 -9.05 -15.96 18.49
C PHE A 128 -8.36 -14.63 18.27
N THR A 129 -9.13 -13.53 18.23
CA THR A 129 -8.65 -12.23 17.79
C THR A 129 -8.67 -11.19 18.91
N GLY A 130 -9.15 -11.56 20.10
CA GLY A 130 -9.44 -10.60 21.17
C GLY A 130 -10.69 -9.76 20.92
N GLY A 131 -11.35 -9.91 19.74
CA GLY A 131 -12.51 -9.13 19.36
C GLY A 131 -12.26 -7.63 19.40
N GLY A 132 -13.23 -6.85 19.88
CA GLY A 132 -13.10 -5.40 20.03
C GLY A 132 -12.06 -4.93 21.06
N LYS A 133 -11.50 -5.84 21.88
CA LYS A 133 -10.40 -5.51 22.82
C LYS A 133 -9.02 -5.54 22.16
N GLY A 134 -8.94 -6.00 20.93
CA GLY A 134 -7.68 -6.13 20.21
C GLY A 134 -6.72 -7.20 20.75
N MET A 135 -5.52 -7.23 20.19
CA MET A 135 -4.46 -8.19 20.54
C MET A 135 -3.16 -7.48 20.88
N ASN A 136 -2.49 -7.98 21.95
CA ASN A 136 -1.12 -7.62 22.26
C ASN A 136 -0.14 -8.56 21.56
N LEU A 137 0.90 -8.01 20.96
CA LEU A 137 1.96 -8.77 20.31
C LEU A 137 3.19 -8.88 21.21
N PRO A 138 3.99 -9.96 21.06
CA PRO A 138 5.22 -10.15 21.83
C PRO A 138 6.20 -8.99 21.60
N ILE A 139 6.80 -8.50 22.68
CA ILE A 139 7.80 -7.42 22.63
C ILE A 139 9.16 -8.03 22.31
N LEU A 140 9.83 -7.49 21.29
CA LEU A 140 11.22 -7.84 21.00
C LEU A 140 12.12 -7.32 22.13
N ARG A 141 12.91 -8.21 22.75
CA ARG A 141 13.83 -7.87 23.85
C ARG A 141 15.14 -7.27 23.31
N ILE A 142 15.04 -6.14 22.60
CA ILE A 142 16.18 -5.39 22.02
C ILE A 142 16.11 -3.92 22.46
N SER A 143 17.21 -3.18 22.30
CA SER A 143 17.22 -1.75 22.62
C SER A 143 16.27 -0.94 21.73
N VAL A 144 15.74 0.17 22.26
CA VAL A 144 14.77 1.03 21.54
C VAL A 144 15.32 1.50 20.19
N THR A 145 16.60 1.80 20.11
CA THR A 145 17.25 2.22 18.86
C THR A 145 17.38 1.07 17.87
N ALA A 146 17.78 -0.12 18.33
CA ALA A 146 17.86 -1.31 17.48
C ALA A 146 16.49 -1.75 16.97
N GLU A 147 15.44 -1.61 17.79
CA GLU A 147 14.06 -1.89 17.41
C GLU A 147 13.58 -0.94 16.31
N ALA A 148 13.81 0.37 16.48
CA ALA A 148 13.45 1.37 15.47
C ALA A 148 14.17 1.10 14.14
N GLN A 149 15.46 0.74 14.18
CA GLN A 149 16.24 0.37 12.99
C GLN A 149 15.71 -0.92 12.34
N PHE A 150 15.37 -1.94 13.14
CA PHE A 150 14.86 -3.22 12.64
C PHE A 150 13.56 -3.03 11.85
N PHE A 151 12.57 -2.31 12.40
CA PHE A 151 11.30 -2.06 11.71
C PHE A 151 11.47 -1.14 10.51
N TYR A 152 12.37 -0.14 10.60
CA TYR A 152 12.70 0.71 9.47
C TYR A 152 13.27 -0.09 8.30
N TYR A 153 14.30 -0.89 8.53
CA TYR A 153 14.91 -1.70 7.48
C TYR A 153 13.96 -2.77 6.92
N SER A 154 13.12 -3.35 7.76
CA SER A 154 12.11 -4.32 7.32
C SER A 154 11.09 -3.68 6.39
N MET A 155 10.59 -2.49 6.74
CA MET A 155 9.63 -1.75 5.92
C MET A 155 10.27 -1.19 4.64
N LEU A 156 11.52 -0.73 4.73
CA LEU A 156 12.31 -0.29 3.57
C LEU A 156 12.55 -1.45 2.60
N ALA A 157 12.94 -2.62 3.10
CA ALA A 157 13.11 -3.82 2.27
C ALA A 157 11.82 -4.19 1.54
N LEU A 158 10.68 -4.13 2.23
CA LEU A 158 9.36 -4.37 1.62
C LEU A 158 9.04 -3.32 0.56
N ALA A 159 9.31 -2.04 0.81
CA ALA A 159 9.10 -0.96 -0.16
C ALA A 159 9.96 -1.11 -1.42
N VAL A 160 11.22 -1.52 -1.24
CA VAL A 160 12.14 -1.83 -2.35
C VAL A 160 11.64 -3.03 -3.16
N LEU A 161 11.23 -4.12 -2.48
CA LEU A 161 10.69 -5.31 -3.14
C LEU A 161 9.40 -4.99 -3.90
N CYS A 162 8.49 -4.23 -3.31
CA CYS A 162 7.25 -3.79 -3.96
C CYS A 162 7.53 -2.94 -5.20
N THR A 163 8.45 -1.98 -5.10
CA THR A 163 8.85 -1.12 -6.23
C THR A 163 9.60 -1.92 -7.31
N ALA A 164 10.46 -2.86 -6.92
CA ALA A 164 11.14 -3.75 -7.85
C ALA A 164 10.13 -4.62 -8.62
N THR A 165 9.14 -5.17 -7.90
CA THR A 165 8.02 -5.92 -8.52
C THR A 165 7.23 -5.04 -9.47
N ALA A 166 6.98 -3.78 -9.13
CA ALA A 166 6.32 -2.83 -10.03
C ALA A 166 7.12 -2.58 -11.31
N ILE A 167 8.46 -2.48 -11.23
CA ILE A 167 9.33 -2.36 -12.41
C ILE A 167 9.18 -3.59 -13.31
N VAL A 168 9.16 -4.78 -12.73
CA VAL A 168 9.02 -6.06 -13.45
C VAL A 168 7.63 -6.16 -14.08
N VAL A 169 6.56 -5.93 -13.30
CA VAL A 169 5.17 -5.96 -13.78
C VAL A 169 4.96 -4.98 -14.92
N HIS A 170 5.50 -3.78 -14.83
CA HIS A 170 5.36 -2.76 -15.87
C HIS A 170 5.92 -3.18 -17.23
N ARG A 171 6.88 -4.12 -17.24
CA ARG A 171 7.54 -4.65 -18.46
C ARG A 171 6.99 -5.99 -18.92
N ASN A 172 6.23 -6.69 -18.06
CA ASN A 172 5.72 -8.02 -18.32
C ASN A 172 4.33 -8.01 -18.95
N LYS A 173 3.89 -9.20 -19.41
CA LYS A 173 2.54 -9.44 -19.95
C LYS A 173 1.44 -9.03 -18.99
N LEU A 174 1.65 -9.21 -17.66
CA LEU A 174 0.68 -8.81 -16.63
C LEU A 174 0.40 -7.30 -16.70
N GLY A 175 1.42 -6.46 -16.65
CA GLY A 175 1.23 -5.01 -16.69
C GLY A 175 0.72 -4.52 -18.05
N PHE A 176 1.08 -5.20 -19.15
CA PHE A 176 0.50 -4.89 -20.45
C PHE A 176 -1.00 -5.20 -20.47
N GLY A 177 -1.42 -6.39 -20.04
CA GLY A 177 -2.82 -6.79 -20.01
C GLY A 177 -3.68 -5.90 -19.10
N LEU A 178 -3.16 -5.53 -17.91
CA LEU A 178 -3.86 -4.60 -17.00
C LEU A 178 -4.10 -3.22 -17.66
N ARG A 179 -3.12 -2.69 -18.39
CA ARG A 179 -3.28 -1.41 -19.11
C ARG A 179 -4.25 -1.51 -20.29
N CYS A 180 -4.31 -2.65 -20.98
CA CYS A 180 -5.34 -2.89 -22.00
C CYS A 180 -6.74 -2.88 -21.37
N ILE A 181 -6.90 -3.54 -20.22
CA ILE A 181 -8.16 -3.55 -19.46
C ILE A 181 -8.55 -2.13 -19.01
N GLN A 182 -7.58 -1.34 -18.56
CA GLN A 182 -7.80 0.06 -18.15
C GLN A 182 -8.38 0.92 -19.28
N GLN A 183 -7.91 0.71 -20.51
CA GLN A 183 -8.39 1.47 -21.67
C GLN A 183 -9.80 1.02 -22.10
N ASN A 184 -10.00 -0.27 -22.29
CA ASN A 184 -11.30 -0.86 -22.61
C ASN A 184 -11.27 -2.37 -22.37
N GLU A 185 -12.00 -2.84 -21.36
CA GLU A 185 -12.04 -4.25 -20.97
C GLU A 185 -12.62 -5.16 -22.04
N ASP A 186 -13.66 -4.69 -22.75
CA ASP A 186 -14.32 -5.49 -23.79
C ASP A 186 -13.40 -5.64 -25.02
N ALA A 187 -12.74 -4.56 -25.43
CA ALA A 187 -11.75 -4.60 -26.51
C ALA A 187 -10.54 -5.47 -26.15
N ALA A 188 -10.06 -5.40 -24.90
CA ALA A 188 -8.96 -6.25 -24.42
C ALA A 188 -9.35 -7.74 -24.48
N SER A 189 -10.59 -8.07 -24.11
CA SER A 189 -11.13 -9.44 -24.19
C SER A 189 -11.19 -9.97 -25.63
N MET A 190 -11.57 -9.12 -26.59
CA MET A 190 -11.56 -9.47 -28.02
C MET A 190 -10.15 -9.77 -28.57
N LEU A 191 -9.11 -9.17 -27.96
CA LEU A 191 -7.70 -9.41 -28.28
C LEU A 191 -7.10 -10.61 -27.51
N GLY A 192 -7.94 -11.39 -26.79
CA GLY A 192 -7.53 -12.59 -26.07
C GLY A 192 -6.96 -12.31 -24.65
N VAL A 193 -7.11 -11.09 -24.13
CA VAL A 193 -6.74 -10.78 -22.75
C VAL A 193 -7.87 -11.23 -21.81
N ASN A 194 -7.62 -12.27 -21.01
CA ASN A 194 -8.59 -12.70 -19.99
C ASN A 194 -8.62 -11.71 -18.83
N ALA A 195 -9.57 -10.77 -18.86
CA ALA A 195 -9.69 -9.70 -17.88
C ALA A 195 -9.79 -10.22 -16.43
N TYR A 196 -10.53 -11.32 -16.21
CA TYR A 196 -10.65 -11.93 -14.90
C TYR A 196 -9.29 -12.37 -14.32
N THR A 197 -8.52 -13.14 -15.08
CA THR A 197 -7.21 -13.67 -14.64
C THR A 197 -6.21 -12.53 -14.36
N TYR A 198 -6.16 -11.54 -15.25
CA TYR A 198 -5.24 -10.41 -15.07
C TYR A 198 -5.62 -9.53 -13.88
N LYS A 199 -6.91 -9.23 -13.68
CA LYS A 199 -7.39 -8.47 -12.52
C LYS A 199 -7.13 -9.23 -11.23
N THR A 200 -7.43 -10.54 -11.18
CA THR A 200 -7.17 -11.38 -10.01
C THR A 200 -5.68 -11.40 -9.67
N ALA A 201 -4.80 -11.54 -10.65
CA ALA A 201 -3.36 -11.52 -10.41
C ALA A 201 -2.87 -10.17 -9.87
N GLY A 202 -3.35 -9.04 -10.43
CA GLY A 202 -3.02 -7.70 -9.93
C GLY A 202 -3.55 -7.45 -8.52
N PHE A 203 -4.76 -7.91 -8.22
CA PHE A 203 -5.41 -7.78 -6.92
C PHE A 203 -4.71 -8.62 -5.84
N SER A 204 -4.37 -9.87 -6.16
CA SER A 204 -3.62 -10.77 -5.28
C SER A 204 -2.20 -10.26 -5.02
N LEU A 205 -1.54 -9.70 -6.02
CA LEU A 205 -0.23 -9.09 -5.88
C LEU A 205 -0.27 -7.85 -4.97
N SER A 206 -1.33 -7.03 -5.10
CA SER A 206 -1.59 -5.91 -4.19
C SER A 206 -1.74 -6.40 -2.76
N ALA A 207 -2.56 -7.43 -2.53
CA ALA A 207 -2.83 -7.99 -1.22
C ALA A 207 -1.58 -8.56 -0.55
N LEU A 208 -0.67 -9.20 -1.31
CA LEU A 208 0.59 -9.74 -0.79
C LEU A 208 1.40 -8.69 -0.04
N PHE A 209 1.68 -7.56 -0.69
CA PHE A 209 2.52 -6.51 -0.11
C PHE A 209 1.80 -5.77 1.02
N VAL A 210 0.49 -5.51 0.86
CA VAL A 210 -0.32 -4.87 1.89
C VAL A 210 -0.43 -5.74 3.14
N GLY A 211 -0.64 -7.05 2.98
CA GLY A 211 -0.71 -8.00 4.09
C GLY A 211 0.61 -8.08 4.88
N ILE A 212 1.75 -8.12 4.17
CA ILE A 212 3.08 -8.08 4.83
C ILE A 212 3.29 -6.73 5.54
N ALA A 213 2.88 -5.61 4.93
CA ALA A 213 2.98 -4.29 5.56
C ALA A 213 2.16 -4.22 6.85
N GLY A 214 0.93 -4.76 6.85
CA GLY A 214 0.09 -4.89 8.04
C GLY A 214 0.73 -5.74 9.14
N ALA A 215 1.38 -6.85 8.78
CA ALA A 215 2.10 -7.72 9.70
C ALA A 215 3.31 -7.04 10.36
N ILE A 216 4.09 -6.30 9.58
CA ILE A 216 5.23 -5.51 10.10
C ILE A 216 4.70 -4.39 11.01
N TYR A 217 3.62 -3.70 10.61
CA TYR A 217 2.99 -2.65 11.39
C TYR A 217 2.50 -3.18 12.75
N ALA A 218 1.78 -4.30 12.76
CA ALA A 218 1.30 -4.93 13.98
C ALA A 218 2.45 -5.23 14.97
N SER A 219 3.55 -5.80 14.44
CA SER A 219 4.75 -6.10 15.24
C SER A 219 5.42 -4.83 15.76
N TRP A 220 5.37 -3.73 15.01
CA TRP A 220 5.96 -2.45 15.37
C TRP A 220 5.17 -1.73 16.46
N VAL A 221 3.83 -1.68 16.34
CA VAL A 221 2.94 -1.00 17.30
C VAL A 221 2.72 -1.83 18.56
N LYS A 222 2.90 -3.16 18.48
CA LYS A 222 2.76 -4.14 19.60
C LYS A 222 1.36 -4.31 20.16
N TYR A 223 0.42 -3.52 19.74
CA TYR A 223 -1.00 -3.63 20.06
C TYR A 223 -1.81 -3.24 18.83
N ILE A 224 -2.79 -4.04 18.49
CA ILE A 224 -3.69 -3.79 17.37
C ILE A 224 -5.13 -3.98 17.80
N GLU A 225 -5.99 -3.09 17.34
CA GLU A 225 -7.44 -3.22 17.48
C GLU A 225 -8.12 -3.09 16.10
N PRO A 226 -9.33 -3.68 15.92
CA PRO A 226 -9.98 -3.69 14.61
C PRO A 226 -10.19 -2.30 14.01
N PRO A 227 -10.63 -1.26 14.77
CA PRO A 227 -10.80 0.08 14.22
C PRO A 227 -9.53 0.66 13.58
N ASP A 228 -8.36 0.38 14.14
CA ASP A 228 -7.10 0.95 13.68
C ASP A 228 -6.61 0.32 12.37
N VAL A 229 -6.65 -1.03 12.29
CA VAL A 229 -6.06 -1.77 11.17
C VAL A 229 -7.03 -1.97 10.00
N PHE A 230 -8.33 -1.72 10.20
CA PHE A 230 -9.36 -1.71 9.14
C PHE A 230 -9.89 -0.30 8.88
N ASP A 231 -9.18 0.76 9.32
CA ASP A 231 -9.58 2.13 9.08
C ASP A 231 -9.70 2.42 7.58
N VAL A 232 -10.80 3.03 7.17
CA VAL A 232 -11.07 3.45 5.80
C VAL A 232 -9.96 4.38 5.26
N LEU A 233 -9.33 5.17 6.13
CA LEU A 233 -8.21 6.03 5.75
C LEU A 233 -7.00 5.25 5.23
N LEU A 234 -6.79 4.00 5.69
CA LEU A 234 -5.77 3.10 5.14
C LEU A 234 -6.04 2.68 3.69
N ALA A 235 -7.27 2.83 3.20
CA ALA A 235 -7.61 2.62 1.80
C ALA A 235 -7.59 3.93 1.01
N VAL A 236 -8.07 5.03 1.58
CA VAL A 236 -8.19 6.33 0.91
C VAL A 236 -6.83 7.02 0.74
N LYS A 237 -6.00 7.07 1.79
CA LYS A 237 -4.68 7.75 1.73
C LYS A 237 -3.79 7.21 0.61
N PRO A 238 -3.58 5.88 0.45
CA PRO A 238 -2.80 5.33 -0.65
C PRO A 238 -3.34 5.70 -2.04
N MET A 239 -4.66 5.70 -2.20
CA MET A 239 -5.31 6.15 -3.44
C MET A 239 -4.95 7.60 -3.76
N VAL A 240 -5.08 8.51 -2.79
CA VAL A 240 -4.70 9.93 -2.94
C VAL A 240 -3.21 10.07 -3.26
N MET A 241 -2.34 9.32 -2.59
CA MET A 241 -0.90 9.32 -2.86
C MET A 241 -0.58 8.91 -4.29
N VAL A 242 -1.28 7.91 -4.83
CA VAL A 242 -1.09 7.48 -6.23
C VAL A 242 -1.61 8.54 -7.20
N LEU A 243 -2.75 9.17 -6.92
CA LEU A 243 -3.28 10.27 -7.71
C LEU A 243 -2.30 11.46 -7.74
N LEU A 244 -1.77 11.85 -6.59
CA LEU A 244 -0.78 12.92 -6.47
C LEU A 244 0.54 12.61 -7.18
N GLY A 245 1.06 11.41 -6.97
CA GLY A 245 2.32 10.98 -7.56
C GLY A 245 2.25 10.72 -9.05
N GLY A 246 1.09 10.23 -9.54
CA GLY A 246 0.82 9.87 -10.93
C GLY A 246 0.40 8.42 -11.08
N LEU A 247 -0.85 8.22 -11.51
CA LEU A 247 -1.47 6.93 -11.76
C LEU A 247 -0.65 6.08 -12.74
N GLY A 248 -0.52 4.79 -12.45
CA GLY A 248 0.14 3.83 -13.33
C GLY A 248 1.64 4.05 -13.53
N THR A 249 2.27 4.96 -12.78
CA THR A 249 3.72 5.19 -12.84
C THR A 249 4.45 4.34 -11.80
N ILE A 250 5.76 4.08 -12.01
CA ILE A 250 6.56 3.23 -11.12
C ILE A 250 6.96 3.96 -9.84
N PHE A 251 7.41 5.21 -9.94
CA PHE A 251 7.91 5.99 -8.78
C PHE A 251 6.90 7.02 -8.25
N GLY A 252 5.78 7.23 -8.98
CA GLY A 252 4.73 8.15 -8.57
C GLY A 252 4.16 7.85 -7.18
N PRO A 253 3.71 6.62 -6.91
CA PRO A 253 3.14 6.26 -5.62
C PRO A 253 4.05 6.58 -4.43
N ALA A 254 5.35 6.27 -4.53
CA ALA A 254 6.33 6.58 -3.51
C ALA A 254 6.54 8.10 -3.33
N LEU A 255 6.61 8.86 -4.43
CA LEU A 255 6.68 10.33 -4.38
C LEU A 255 5.42 10.93 -3.77
N GLY A 256 4.24 10.42 -4.14
CA GLY A 256 2.97 10.86 -3.56
C GLY A 256 2.89 10.57 -2.05
N ALA A 257 3.40 9.42 -1.60
CA ALA A 257 3.50 9.09 -0.18
C ALA A 257 4.39 10.08 0.57
N VAL A 258 5.58 10.39 0.06
CA VAL A 258 6.49 11.36 0.66
C VAL A 258 5.83 12.74 0.75
N ILE A 259 5.21 13.21 -0.33
CA ILE A 259 4.61 14.54 -0.39
C ILE A 259 3.42 14.65 0.55
N LEU A 260 2.49 13.69 0.52
CA LEU A 260 1.31 13.73 1.36
C LEU A 260 1.67 13.66 2.85
N LEU A 261 2.59 12.75 3.23
CA LEU A 261 3.01 12.62 4.63
C LEU A 261 3.84 13.80 5.11
N ALA A 262 4.72 14.36 4.29
CA ALA A 262 5.44 15.60 4.64
C ALA A 262 4.47 16.76 4.88
N PHE A 263 3.41 16.82 4.08
CA PHE A 263 2.36 17.82 4.23
C PHE A 263 1.52 17.57 5.49
N GLU A 264 1.14 16.33 5.74
CA GLU A 264 0.42 15.90 6.95
C GLU A 264 1.21 16.26 8.22
N GLU A 265 2.51 16.03 8.21
CA GLU A 265 3.42 16.37 9.31
C GLU A 265 3.50 17.89 9.54
N LEU A 266 3.58 18.70 8.48
CA LEU A 266 3.58 20.15 8.55
C LEU A 266 2.28 20.69 9.14
N VAL A 267 1.14 20.14 8.72
CA VAL A 267 -0.19 20.52 9.23
C VAL A 267 -0.34 20.12 10.69
N TRP A 268 0.09 18.92 11.05
CA TRP A 268 0.02 18.41 12.41
C TRP A 268 0.82 19.26 13.39
N ARG A 269 2.01 19.70 12.98
CA ARG A 269 2.86 20.59 13.81
C ARG A 269 2.26 21.96 14.09
N ASN A 270 1.50 22.51 13.14
CA ASN A 270 1.04 23.90 13.22
C ASN A 270 -0.44 24.02 13.60
N PHE A 271 -1.28 22.98 13.40
CA PHE A 271 -2.73 23.05 13.51
C PHE A 271 -3.32 21.81 14.19
N LEU A 272 -3.00 21.60 15.48
CA LEU A 272 -3.41 20.43 16.26
C LEU A 272 -4.94 20.20 16.33
N THR A 273 -5.73 21.29 16.32
CA THR A 273 -7.20 21.21 16.48
C THR A 273 -7.96 21.01 15.18
N ILE A 274 -7.41 21.41 14.04
CA ILE A 274 -8.11 21.40 12.74
C ILE A 274 -7.42 20.51 11.69
N HIS A 275 -6.46 19.67 12.14
CA HIS A 275 -5.64 18.85 11.23
C HIS A 275 -6.47 17.96 10.29
N ALA A 276 -7.54 17.32 10.78
CA ALA A 276 -8.40 16.46 9.97
C ALA A 276 -9.16 17.25 8.88
N ALA A 277 -9.69 18.43 9.24
CA ALA A 277 -10.36 19.29 8.29
C ALA A 277 -9.36 19.88 7.26
N ALA A 278 -8.18 20.29 7.71
CA ALA A 278 -7.13 20.79 6.84
C ALA A 278 -6.67 19.73 5.85
N LEU A 279 -6.48 18.46 6.29
CA LEU A 279 -6.18 17.35 5.40
C LEU A 279 -7.27 17.12 4.36
N GLY A 280 -8.55 17.14 4.76
CA GLY A 280 -9.67 16.99 3.82
C GLY A 280 -9.67 18.09 2.75
N VAL A 281 -9.50 19.35 3.14
CA VAL A 281 -9.42 20.48 2.20
C VAL A 281 -8.24 20.34 1.25
N ILE A 282 -7.07 19.94 1.78
CA ILE A 282 -5.87 19.76 0.96
C ILE A 282 -6.07 18.64 -0.05
N ILE A 283 -6.62 17.51 0.35
CA ILE A 283 -6.91 16.39 -0.56
C ILE A 283 -7.82 16.87 -1.70
N VAL A 284 -8.87 17.61 -1.38
CA VAL A 284 -9.80 18.17 -2.38
C VAL A 284 -9.07 19.14 -3.32
N VAL A 285 -8.30 20.08 -2.78
CA VAL A 285 -7.52 21.05 -3.57
C VAL A 285 -6.53 20.33 -4.49
N LEU A 286 -5.79 19.34 -3.97
CA LEU A 286 -4.81 18.58 -4.74
C LEU A 286 -5.46 17.80 -5.88
N ILE A 287 -6.61 17.16 -5.64
CA ILE A 287 -7.35 16.42 -6.69
C ILE A 287 -7.86 17.39 -7.77
N LEU A 288 -8.35 18.57 -7.39
CA LEU A 288 -8.87 19.57 -8.34
C LEU A 288 -7.77 20.19 -9.21
N PHE A 289 -6.61 20.51 -8.62
CA PHE A 289 -5.53 21.22 -9.33
C PHE A 289 -4.51 20.29 -10.00
N LEU A 290 -4.40 19.03 -9.58
CA LEU A 290 -3.43 18.05 -10.10
C LEU A 290 -4.10 16.74 -10.58
N PRO A 291 -5.10 16.81 -11.48
CA PRO A 291 -5.85 15.63 -11.91
C PRO A 291 -4.99 14.56 -12.59
N ASN A 292 -3.83 14.93 -13.13
CA ASN A 292 -2.89 14.04 -13.81
C ASN A 292 -1.66 13.66 -12.96
N GLY A 293 -1.59 14.13 -11.71
CA GLY A 293 -0.48 13.91 -10.80
C GLY A 293 0.78 14.75 -11.11
N ILE A 294 1.63 14.89 -10.11
CA ILE A 294 2.83 15.76 -10.16
C ILE A 294 3.82 15.26 -11.23
N LEU A 295 4.02 13.93 -11.35
CA LEU A 295 4.99 13.35 -12.28
C LEU A 295 4.61 13.57 -13.75
N SER A 296 3.32 13.58 -14.07
CA SER A 296 2.83 13.83 -15.43
C SER A 296 2.95 15.30 -15.79
N THR A 297 2.69 16.19 -14.83
CA THR A 297 2.85 17.65 -14.98
C THR A 297 4.32 18.02 -15.17
N LEU A 298 5.23 17.45 -14.36
CA LEU A 298 6.68 17.63 -14.53
C LEU A 298 7.19 17.13 -15.89
N ARG A 299 6.65 16.02 -16.40
CA ARG A 299 7.01 15.52 -17.75
C ARG A 299 6.56 16.45 -18.88
N ARG A 300 5.47 17.20 -18.71
CA ARG A 300 5.02 18.20 -19.68
C ARG A 300 5.95 19.43 -19.69
N TRP A 301 6.48 19.81 -18.55
CA TRP A 301 7.41 20.96 -18.42
C TRP A 301 8.83 20.63 -18.89
N PHE A 302 9.23 19.36 -18.86
CA PHE A 302 10.51 18.86 -19.39
C PHE A 302 10.25 17.81 -20.49
N PRO A 303 9.81 18.26 -21.71
CA PRO A 303 9.61 17.32 -22.80
C PRO A 303 10.95 16.72 -23.19
N ARG A 304 11.04 15.38 -23.11
CA ARG A 304 12.19 14.65 -23.65
C ARG A 304 12.19 14.83 -25.15
N ARG A 305 13.27 15.34 -25.69
CA ARG A 305 13.61 15.17 -27.11
C ARG A 305 13.81 13.66 -27.31
N GLU A 306 12.83 12.98 -27.87
CA GLU A 306 13.08 11.67 -28.44
C GLU A 306 13.98 11.87 -29.65
N PRO A 307 15.07 11.07 -29.80
CA PRO A 307 15.79 11.07 -31.07
C PRO A 307 14.83 10.52 -32.13
N VAL A 308 14.56 11.35 -33.13
CA VAL A 308 13.87 10.96 -34.36
C VAL A 308 14.85 9.99 -35.06
N THR A 309 14.53 8.70 -35.07
CA THR A 309 15.12 7.68 -35.95
C THR A 309 13.99 7.02 -36.69
#